data_309bdfc6c203d8168f2887712f6be8a5
#
_entry.id   309bdfc6c203d8168f2887712f6be8a5
#
_cell.length_a   1.000
_cell.length_b   1.000
_cell.length_c   1.000
_cell.angle_alpha   90.00
_cell.angle_beta   90.00
_cell.angle_gamma   90.00
#
_symmetry.space_group_name_H-M   'P 1'
#
loop_
_entity.id
_entity.type
_entity.pdbx_description
1 polymer ?
#
loop_
_entity_poly.entity_id
_entity_poly.type
_entity_poly.pdbx_seq_one_letter_code
_entity_poly.pdbx_strand_id
1 'polypeptide(L)'
;MWGPPTSAFLARVRAQQVGGVILLGNGWRSEAATEAAVRSVQAAACLHGLPLLVAVDQEGGTVRRLPWAEPALAAAHMTTTAKARAEAAAAAGALREAGISVDLAPVADVATPPASFEGTRSFGSDPARVAPLVAAFVHGLTSGGVAATAKHFPGLGSATASTDDRPVTIGRGKAFLTARLAPFQAAVSAGAELVMMASASYPALDPSGTPALLSHPIVTDLLRGTLGFGGVVVTDALDTPALRSQPDVPGRAVAAGVDLLLYAHEGPAELGFSQLVRDAKASAAIRADLAASAQRLDALEAWLAAHGGPVCNP
;
A
#
# COMPACT_ATOMS: atom_id res chain seq x y z
N MET A 1 7.74 -3.91 10.36
CA MET A 1 8.29 -4.67 11.53
C MET A 1 8.37 -6.15 11.18
N TRP A 2 9.51 -6.78 11.40
CA TRP A 2 9.73 -8.22 11.16
C TRP A 2 9.42 -9.11 12.38
N GLY A 3 9.06 -8.50 13.50
CA GLY A 3 8.75 -9.11 14.78
C GLY A 3 8.24 -8.08 15.78
N PRO A 4 8.09 -8.42 17.07
CA PRO A 4 7.65 -7.49 18.11
C PRO A 4 8.47 -6.21 18.16
N PRO A 5 7.87 -5.05 18.50
CA PRO A 5 8.55 -3.77 18.50
C PRO A 5 9.66 -3.72 19.56
N THR A 6 10.82 -3.18 19.18
CA THR A 6 11.92 -2.92 20.11
C THR A 6 11.64 -1.67 20.95
N SER A 7 12.33 -1.51 22.08
CA SER A 7 12.23 -0.29 22.89
C SER A 7 12.67 0.96 22.11
N ALA A 8 13.66 0.82 21.22
CA ALA A 8 14.14 1.90 20.35
C ALA A 8 13.06 2.29 19.33
N PHE A 9 12.39 1.32 18.70
CA PHE A 9 11.29 1.57 17.80
C PHE A 9 10.13 2.29 18.49
N LEU A 10 9.72 1.83 19.67
CA LEU A 10 8.66 2.47 20.46
C LEU A 10 9.04 3.90 20.89
N ALA A 11 10.32 4.18 21.14
CA ALA A 11 10.77 5.55 21.41
C ALA A 11 10.57 6.47 20.19
N ARG A 12 10.80 5.98 18.98
CA ARG A 12 10.56 6.72 17.73
C ARG A 12 9.07 6.97 17.48
N VAL A 13 8.21 5.98 17.78
CA VAL A 13 6.76 6.16 17.73
C VAL A 13 6.34 7.27 18.68
N ARG A 14 6.82 7.27 19.94
CA ARG A 14 6.57 8.33 20.93
C ARG A 14 7.08 9.70 20.48
N ALA A 15 8.16 9.73 19.70
CA ALA A 15 8.71 10.98 19.15
C ALA A 15 8.00 11.44 17.86
N GLN A 16 6.90 10.80 17.45
CA GLN A 16 6.13 11.09 16.24
C GLN A 16 6.98 11.05 14.95
N GLN A 17 7.97 10.15 14.90
CA GLN A 17 8.83 9.94 13.74
C GLN A 17 8.34 8.82 12.82
N VAL A 18 7.21 8.21 13.15
CA VAL A 18 6.60 7.08 12.46
C VAL A 18 5.11 7.35 12.31
N GLY A 19 4.61 7.43 11.08
CA GLY A 19 3.19 7.63 10.78
C GLY A 19 2.41 6.31 10.68
N GLY A 20 3.12 5.18 10.47
CA GLY A 20 2.51 3.86 10.38
C GLY A 20 3.53 2.75 10.50
N VAL A 21 3.06 1.53 10.66
CA VAL A 21 3.89 0.32 10.67
C VAL A 21 3.33 -0.72 9.70
N ILE A 22 4.21 -1.46 9.06
CA ILE A 22 3.85 -2.65 8.29
C ILE A 22 4.36 -3.90 8.99
N LEU A 23 3.51 -4.93 9.09
CA LEU A 23 3.88 -6.24 9.61
C LEU A 23 4.47 -7.08 8.46
N LEU A 24 5.75 -7.40 8.53
CA LEU A 24 6.51 -8.08 7.47
C LEU A 24 7.02 -9.45 7.91
N GLY A 25 7.33 -10.29 6.91
CA GLY A 25 7.95 -11.59 7.13
C GLY A 25 7.01 -12.63 7.73
N ASN A 26 7.59 -13.65 8.38
CA ASN A 26 6.89 -14.82 8.90
C ASN A 26 6.86 -14.87 10.45
N GLY A 27 7.14 -13.75 11.11
CA GLY A 27 7.20 -13.64 12.57
C GLY A 27 5.82 -13.61 13.25
N TRP A 28 4.75 -13.43 12.52
CA TRP A 28 3.40 -13.15 13.02
C TRP A 28 2.49 -14.40 13.06
N ARG A 29 3.04 -15.52 13.55
CA ARG A 29 2.35 -16.82 13.56
C ARG A 29 1.31 -16.97 14.66
N SER A 30 1.39 -16.18 15.72
CA SER A 30 0.47 -16.19 16.85
C SER A 30 -0.38 -14.93 16.84
N GLU A 31 -1.69 -15.11 16.81
CA GLU A 31 -2.67 -14.03 16.90
C GLU A 31 -2.44 -13.19 18.17
N ALA A 32 -2.40 -13.81 19.34
CA ALA A 32 -2.18 -13.12 20.62
C ALA A 32 -0.85 -12.33 20.68
N ALA A 33 0.23 -12.87 20.05
CA ALA A 33 1.50 -12.15 19.99
C ALA A 33 1.44 -10.96 19.01
N THR A 34 0.70 -11.09 17.91
CA THR A 34 0.46 -10.01 16.96
C THR A 34 -0.34 -8.88 17.61
N GLU A 35 -1.45 -9.21 18.27
CA GLU A 35 -2.25 -8.25 19.03
C GLU A 35 -1.44 -7.52 20.10
N ALA A 36 -0.61 -8.25 20.87
CA ALA A 36 0.22 -7.65 21.90
C ALA A 36 1.22 -6.64 21.30
N ALA A 37 1.82 -6.97 20.16
CA ALA A 37 2.74 -6.07 19.43
C ALA A 37 2.00 -4.83 18.92
N VAL A 38 0.82 -5.00 18.31
CA VAL A 38 -0.03 -3.89 17.83
C VAL A 38 -0.47 -3.01 19.00
N ARG A 39 -0.94 -3.58 20.10
CA ARG A 39 -1.28 -2.81 21.30
C ARG A 39 -0.10 -2.00 21.82
N SER A 40 1.12 -2.53 21.76
CA SER A 40 2.31 -1.82 22.23
C SER A 40 2.64 -0.59 21.38
N VAL A 41 2.53 -0.69 20.05
CA VAL A 41 2.77 0.47 19.16
C VAL A 41 1.65 1.50 19.27
N GLN A 42 0.40 1.07 19.37
CA GLN A 42 -0.75 1.96 19.58
C GLN A 42 -0.66 2.71 20.91
N ALA A 43 -0.31 2.04 22.00
CA ALA A 43 -0.10 2.68 23.29
C ALA A 43 1.00 3.75 23.25
N ALA A 44 2.06 3.50 22.47
CA ALA A 44 3.14 4.48 22.26
C ALA A 44 2.67 5.69 21.44
N ALA A 45 1.87 5.48 20.40
CA ALA A 45 1.33 6.52 19.53
C ALA A 45 0.28 7.38 20.23
N CYS A 46 -0.61 6.74 20.98
CA CYS A 46 -1.72 7.41 21.68
C CYS A 46 -1.29 8.36 22.81
N LEU A 47 -0.01 8.39 23.18
CA LEU A 47 0.48 9.46 24.06
C LEU A 47 0.31 10.88 23.48
N HIS A 48 0.13 10.99 22.17
CA HIS A 48 -0.11 12.24 21.45
C HIS A 48 -1.53 12.34 20.86
N GLY A 49 -2.42 11.42 21.22
CA GLY A 49 -3.81 11.42 20.77
C GLY A 49 -4.04 10.95 19.33
N LEU A 50 -3.00 10.50 18.62
CA LEU A 50 -3.10 10.04 17.23
C LEU A 50 -2.81 8.53 17.15
N PRO A 51 -3.76 7.71 16.67
CA PRO A 51 -3.51 6.30 16.44
C PRO A 51 -2.53 6.10 15.28
N LEU A 52 -1.74 5.03 15.35
CA LEU A 52 -0.81 4.68 14.29
C LEU A 52 -1.52 3.83 13.24
N LEU A 53 -1.25 4.06 11.95
CA LEU A 53 -1.66 3.14 10.90
C LEU A 53 -0.90 1.82 11.05
N VAL A 54 -1.61 0.70 11.10
CA VAL A 54 -1.00 -0.64 11.11
C VAL A 54 -1.42 -1.37 9.86
N ALA A 55 -0.45 -1.71 9.02
CA ALA A 55 -0.65 -2.34 7.73
C ALA A 55 -0.07 -3.77 7.69
N VAL A 56 -0.61 -4.58 6.80
CA VAL A 56 -0.12 -5.93 6.51
C VAL A 56 -0.37 -6.30 5.04
N ASP A 57 0.47 -7.19 4.47
CA ASP A 57 0.16 -7.86 3.21
C ASP A 57 -0.62 -9.15 3.49
N GLN A 58 -1.92 -9.10 3.40
CA GLN A 58 -2.81 -10.26 3.58
C GLN A 58 -3.58 -10.55 2.28
N GLU A 59 -2.83 -10.76 1.17
CA GLU A 59 -3.38 -11.02 -0.16
C GLU A 59 -4.02 -12.41 -0.27
N GLY A 60 -3.54 -13.34 0.54
CA GLY A 60 -3.82 -14.76 0.43
C GLY A 60 -2.75 -15.55 -0.35
N GLY A 61 -2.88 -16.87 -0.36
CA GLY A 61 -1.94 -17.75 -1.03
C GLY A 61 -0.51 -17.60 -0.47
N THR A 62 0.43 -17.24 -1.35
CA THR A 62 1.87 -17.10 -1.01
C THR A 62 2.19 -15.81 -0.25
N VAL A 63 1.34 -14.78 -0.34
CA VAL A 63 1.50 -13.52 0.39
C VAL A 63 0.41 -13.40 1.46
N ARG A 64 0.68 -14.07 2.56
CA ARG A 64 -0.19 -14.20 3.73
C ARG A 64 0.67 -14.09 4.97
N ARG A 65 0.80 -12.89 5.53
CA ARG A 65 1.69 -12.63 6.68
C ARG A 65 1.16 -13.21 7.99
N LEU A 66 -0.17 -13.29 8.09
CA LEU A 66 -0.90 -13.81 9.25
C LEU A 66 -1.52 -15.16 8.89
N PRO A 67 -0.84 -16.31 9.17
CA PRO A 67 -1.33 -17.62 8.75
C PRO A 67 -2.61 -18.08 9.48
N TRP A 68 -2.98 -17.41 10.55
CA TRP A 68 -4.21 -17.62 11.32
C TRP A 68 -5.40 -16.81 10.79
N ALA A 69 -5.17 -15.78 9.93
CA ALA A 69 -6.22 -14.96 9.32
C ALA A 69 -6.48 -15.37 7.87
N GLU A 70 -7.71 -15.19 7.37
CA GLU A 70 -8.01 -15.29 5.94
C GLU A 70 -7.41 -14.09 5.15
N PRO A 71 -7.34 -14.15 3.80
CA PRO A 71 -7.69 -15.29 2.97
C PRO A 71 -6.56 -16.32 2.91
N ALA A 72 -6.93 -17.62 2.99
CA ALA A 72 -5.96 -18.68 2.70
C ALA A 72 -5.81 -18.88 1.19
N LEU A 73 -6.85 -18.60 0.42
CA LEU A 73 -6.85 -18.73 -1.04
C LEU A 73 -6.03 -17.63 -1.70
N ALA A 74 -5.25 -18.01 -2.72
CA ALA A 74 -4.65 -17.05 -3.63
C ALA A 74 -5.71 -16.38 -4.52
N ALA A 75 -5.49 -15.12 -4.93
CA ALA A 75 -6.42 -14.36 -5.76
C ALA A 75 -6.81 -15.08 -7.06
N ALA A 76 -5.89 -15.79 -7.71
CA ALA A 76 -6.18 -16.58 -8.91
C ALA A 76 -7.27 -17.66 -8.70
N HIS A 77 -7.51 -18.08 -7.48
CA HIS A 77 -8.51 -19.08 -7.12
C HIS A 77 -9.83 -18.47 -6.61
N MET A 78 -9.89 -17.15 -6.47
CA MET A 78 -11.10 -16.41 -6.15
C MET A 78 -11.84 -16.03 -7.45
N THR A 79 -12.49 -17.02 -8.09
CA THR A 79 -13.00 -16.88 -9.47
C THR A 79 -14.36 -16.20 -9.59
N THR A 80 -15.01 -15.88 -8.46
CA THR A 80 -16.30 -15.17 -8.42
C THR A 80 -16.23 -13.98 -7.47
N THR A 81 -17.01 -12.93 -7.75
CA THR A 81 -17.11 -11.74 -6.89
C THR A 81 -17.62 -12.08 -5.49
N ALA A 82 -18.56 -13.02 -5.37
CA ALA A 82 -19.06 -13.48 -4.08
C ALA A 82 -17.92 -14.12 -3.24
N LYS A 83 -17.08 -14.94 -3.88
CA LYS A 83 -15.92 -15.56 -3.22
C LYS A 83 -14.88 -14.54 -2.80
N ALA A 84 -14.47 -13.65 -3.73
CA ALA A 84 -13.49 -12.59 -3.43
C ALA A 84 -13.96 -11.70 -2.27
N ARG A 85 -15.24 -11.30 -2.27
CA ARG A 85 -15.83 -10.51 -1.19
C ARG A 85 -15.85 -11.26 0.15
N ALA A 86 -16.23 -12.53 0.14
CA ALA A 86 -16.32 -13.32 1.37
C ALA A 86 -14.94 -13.55 2.02
N GLU A 87 -13.92 -13.87 1.22
CA GLU A 87 -12.53 -14.05 1.68
C GLU A 87 -11.98 -12.75 2.28
N ALA A 88 -12.19 -11.61 1.60
CA ALA A 88 -11.75 -10.31 2.08
C ALA A 88 -12.50 -9.87 3.35
N ALA A 89 -13.80 -10.15 3.46
CA ALA A 89 -14.58 -9.83 4.65
C ALA A 89 -14.14 -10.67 5.87
N ALA A 90 -13.80 -11.94 5.65
CA ALA A 90 -13.25 -12.79 6.70
C ALA A 90 -11.84 -12.30 7.14
N ALA A 91 -11.00 -11.88 6.17
CA ALA A 91 -9.73 -11.24 6.48
C ALA A 91 -9.92 -9.98 7.34
N ALA A 92 -10.83 -9.09 6.93
CA ALA A 92 -11.09 -7.84 7.64
C ALA A 92 -11.51 -8.07 9.10
N GLY A 93 -12.35 -9.08 9.38
CA GLY A 93 -12.72 -9.44 10.74
C GLY A 93 -11.51 -9.75 11.61
N ALA A 94 -10.66 -10.66 11.16
CA ALA A 94 -9.45 -11.07 11.89
C ALA A 94 -8.43 -9.92 12.02
N LEU A 95 -8.22 -9.13 10.94
CA LEU A 95 -7.30 -7.98 10.96
C LEU A 95 -7.74 -6.93 11.97
N ARG A 96 -9.03 -6.58 11.96
CA ARG A 96 -9.59 -5.59 12.89
C ARG A 96 -9.49 -6.06 14.35
N GLU A 97 -9.77 -7.32 14.66
CA GLU A 97 -9.62 -7.90 15.99
C GLU A 97 -8.17 -7.79 16.48
N ALA A 98 -7.20 -7.97 15.58
CA ALA A 98 -5.79 -7.78 15.88
C ALA A 98 -5.33 -6.30 15.93
N GLY A 99 -6.23 -5.33 15.68
CA GLY A 99 -5.92 -3.90 15.66
C GLY A 99 -5.19 -3.42 14.41
N ILE A 100 -5.24 -4.21 13.32
CA ILE A 100 -4.66 -3.87 12.01
C ILE A 100 -5.70 -3.09 11.22
N SER A 101 -5.33 -1.91 10.74
CA SER A 101 -6.24 -0.94 10.12
C SER A 101 -6.17 -0.90 8.60
N VAL A 102 -5.09 -1.41 8.00
CA VAL A 102 -4.86 -1.37 6.55
C VAL A 102 -4.44 -2.75 6.04
N ASP A 103 -5.10 -3.25 5.01
CA ASP A 103 -4.60 -4.37 4.23
C ASP A 103 -4.00 -3.85 2.91
N LEU A 104 -2.72 -4.20 2.66
CA LEU A 104 -2.06 -3.91 1.38
C LEU A 104 -2.52 -4.93 0.33
N ALA A 105 -3.83 -5.00 0.13
CA ALA A 105 -4.56 -5.82 -0.82
C ALA A 105 -5.85 -5.10 -1.25
N PRO A 106 -6.39 -5.40 -2.44
CA PRO A 106 -6.04 -6.47 -3.37
C PRO A 106 -4.91 -6.12 -4.35
N VAL A 107 -4.30 -7.19 -4.93
CA VAL A 107 -3.47 -7.06 -6.13
C VAL A 107 -4.38 -6.80 -7.33
N ALA A 108 -4.35 -5.57 -7.85
CA ALA A 108 -5.13 -5.14 -9.01
C ALA A 108 -4.38 -5.35 -10.35
N ASP A 109 -3.17 -5.88 -10.29
CA ASP A 109 -2.35 -6.19 -11.44
C ASP A 109 -3.01 -7.24 -12.34
N VAL A 110 -2.99 -6.99 -13.66
CA VAL A 110 -3.47 -7.93 -14.66
C VAL A 110 -2.30 -8.74 -15.20
N ALA A 111 -2.22 -10.02 -14.84
CA ALA A 111 -1.13 -10.90 -15.24
C ALA A 111 -0.99 -10.99 -16.76
N THR A 112 0.24 -11.06 -17.25
CA THR A 112 0.54 -11.29 -18.68
C THR A 112 1.24 -12.64 -18.83
N PRO A 113 0.49 -13.72 -19.12
CA PRO A 113 1.08 -15.04 -19.30
C PRO A 113 2.05 -15.07 -20.51
N PRO A 114 3.04 -16.02 -20.52
CA PRO A 114 3.34 -16.98 -19.45
C PRO A 114 4.27 -16.43 -18.37
N ALA A 115 4.76 -15.21 -18.49
CA ALA A 115 5.95 -14.72 -17.81
C ALA A 115 5.68 -13.71 -16.68
N SER A 116 4.44 -13.53 -16.22
CA SER A 116 4.18 -12.65 -15.08
C SER A 116 4.78 -13.22 -13.79
N PHE A 117 5.62 -12.44 -13.09
CA PHE A 117 6.16 -12.85 -11.79
C PHE A 117 5.08 -12.86 -10.70
N GLU A 118 3.96 -12.14 -10.90
CA GLU A 118 2.83 -12.11 -9.96
C GLU A 118 2.21 -13.48 -9.71
N GLY A 119 2.27 -14.39 -10.70
CA GLY A 119 1.78 -15.75 -10.53
C GLY A 119 0.32 -15.80 -10.06
N THR A 120 0.07 -16.50 -8.95
CA THR A 120 -1.26 -16.66 -8.35
C THR A 120 -1.73 -15.47 -7.52
N ARG A 121 -0.91 -14.43 -7.33
CA ARG A 121 -1.28 -13.19 -6.64
C ARG A 121 -2.29 -12.36 -7.44
N SER A 122 -2.25 -12.42 -8.79
CA SER A 122 -3.24 -11.75 -9.65
C SER A 122 -4.53 -12.56 -9.76
N PHE A 123 -5.68 -11.88 -9.84
CA PHE A 123 -6.98 -12.50 -10.12
C PHE A 123 -7.11 -13.05 -11.56
N GLY A 124 -6.17 -12.75 -12.45
CA GLY A 124 -6.13 -13.29 -13.81
C GLY A 124 -5.47 -12.37 -14.83
N SER A 125 -5.68 -12.70 -16.12
CA SER A 125 -5.03 -12.06 -17.26
C SER A 125 -5.96 -11.20 -18.13
N ASP A 126 -7.26 -11.19 -17.84
CA ASP A 126 -8.26 -10.39 -18.54
C ASP A 126 -8.71 -9.22 -17.66
N PRO A 127 -8.43 -7.97 -18.03
CA PRO A 127 -8.83 -6.79 -17.25
C PRO A 127 -10.32 -6.73 -16.93
N ALA A 128 -11.17 -7.17 -17.87
CA ALA A 128 -12.62 -7.15 -17.70
C ALA A 128 -13.12 -8.15 -16.64
N ARG A 129 -12.39 -9.24 -16.43
CA ARG A 129 -12.66 -10.22 -15.37
C ARG A 129 -12.02 -9.86 -14.05
N VAL A 130 -10.82 -9.25 -14.07
CA VAL A 130 -10.09 -8.85 -12.86
C VAL A 130 -10.79 -7.69 -12.16
N ALA A 131 -11.29 -6.71 -12.91
CA ALA A 131 -11.90 -5.50 -12.35
C ALA A 131 -13.04 -5.77 -11.34
N PRO A 132 -14.08 -6.58 -11.65
CA PRO A 132 -15.14 -6.86 -10.68
C PRO A 132 -14.67 -7.69 -9.48
N LEU A 133 -13.64 -8.51 -9.61
CA LEU A 133 -13.07 -9.28 -8.50
C LEU A 133 -12.31 -8.37 -7.53
N VAL A 134 -11.53 -7.43 -8.07
CA VAL A 134 -10.83 -6.39 -7.28
C VAL A 134 -11.84 -5.53 -6.52
N ALA A 135 -12.89 -5.03 -7.19
CA ALA A 135 -13.94 -4.26 -6.53
C ALA A 135 -14.63 -5.05 -5.41
N ALA A 136 -14.92 -6.33 -5.64
CA ALA A 136 -15.53 -7.20 -4.64
C ALA A 136 -14.62 -7.43 -3.42
N PHE A 137 -13.31 -7.57 -3.63
CA PHE A 137 -12.33 -7.69 -2.56
C PHE A 137 -12.25 -6.39 -1.74
N VAL A 138 -12.18 -5.23 -2.40
CA VAL A 138 -12.25 -3.91 -1.73
C VAL A 138 -13.51 -3.84 -0.85
N HIS A 139 -14.69 -4.12 -1.40
CA HIS A 139 -15.94 -4.11 -0.61
C HIS A 139 -15.91 -5.09 0.57
N GLY A 140 -15.22 -6.22 0.44
CA GLY A 140 -15.05 -7.17 1.54
C GLY A 140 -14.28 -6.56 2.70
N LEU A 141 -13.11 -5.96 2.43
CA LEU A 141 -12.28 -5.31 3.44
C LEU A 141 -12.98 -4.10 4.08
N THR A 142 -13.50 -3.19 3.26
CA THR A 142 -14.11 -1.93 3.74
C THR A 142 -15.36 -2.19 4.58
N SER A 143 -16.17 -3.20 4.21
CA SER A 143 -17.35 -3.59 5.00
C SER A 143 -16.99 -4.15 6.38
N GLY A 144 -15.76 -4.62 6.56
CA GLY A 144 -15.22 -5.06 7.85
C GLY A 144 -14.43 -3.99 8.62
N GLY A 145 -14.36 -2.75 8.09
CA GLY A 145 -13.67 -1.63 8.73
C GLY A 145 -12.14 -1.65 8.58
N VAL A 146 -11.62 -2.34 7.56
CA VAL A 146 -10.20 -2.35 7.20
C VAL A 146 -10.03 -1.62 5.88
N ALA A 147 -9.10 -0.67 5.83
CA ALA A 147 -8.81 0.10 4.63
C ALA A 147 -8.12 -0.78 3.58
N ALA A 148 -8.64 -0.75 2.35
CA ALA A 148 -8.14 -1.53 1.24
C ALA A 148 -7.10 -0.76 0.42
N THR A 149 -6.07 -1.47 -0.08
CA THR A 149 -4.99 -0.89 -0.90
C THR A 149 -4.89 -1.59 -2.24
N ALA A 150 -5.34 -0.95 -3.33
CA ALA A 150 -5.16 -1.52 -4.67
C ALA A 150 -3.70 -1.36 -5.14
N LYS A 151 -3.06 -2.45 -5.61
CA LYS A 151 -1.63 -2.46 -5.97
C LYS A 151 -1.32 -3.31 -7.20
N HIS A 152 -0.25 -3.03 -7.95
CA HIS A 152 0.75 -1.94 -7.83
C HIS A 152 0.55 -0.99 -9.02
N PHE A 153 0.02 0.21 -8.78
CA PHE A 153 -0.35 1.14 -9.86
C PHE A 153 0.88 1.63 -10.64
N PRO A 154 0.84 1.73 -11.99
CA PRO A 154 -0.29 1.57 -12.91
C PRO A 154 -0.49 0.13 -13.43
N GLY A 155 0.14 -0.87 -12.84
CA GLY A 155 -0.02 -2.28 -13.19
C GLY A 155 1.31 -2.99 -13.45
N LEU A 156 1.70 -3.86 -12.52
CA LEU A 156 2.97 -4.60 -12.55
C LEU A 156 2.85 -5.99 -13.24
N GLY A 157 1.65 -6.38 -13.65
CA GLY A 157 1.36 -7.73 -14.16
C GLY A 157 2.07 -8.15 -15.46
N SER A 158 2.83 -7.24 -16.11
CA SER A 158 3.71 -7.56 -17.24
C SER A 158 5.19 -7.69 -16.83
N ALA A 159 5.52 -7.49 -15.56
CA ALA A 159 6.87 -7.67 -15.06
C ALA A 159 7.27 -9.15 -15.10
N THR A 160 8.52 -9.41 -15.45
CA THR A 160 9.13 -10.74 -15.47
C THR A 160 10.06 -10.97 -14.28
N ALA A 161 10.19 -9.97 -13.40
CA ALA A 161 10.98 -10.01 -12.19
C ALA A 161 10.39 -9.06 -11.14
N SER A 162 10.72 -9.32 -9.86
CA SER A 162 10.36 -8.44 -8.76
C SER A 162 11.17 -7.14 -8.77
N THR A 163 10.53 -6.04 -8.42
CA THR A 163 11.18 -4.76 -8.11
C THR A 163 11.96 -4.81 -6.80
N ASP A 164 11.68 -5.79 -5.95
CA ASP A 164 12.49 -6.06 -4.75
C ASP A 164 13.90 -6.56 -5.07
N ASP A 165 14.10 -7.14 -6.26
CA ASP A 165 15.39 -7.71 -6.67
C ASP A 165 16.20 -6.77 -7.56
N ARG A 166 15.53 -6.00 -8.43
CA ARG A 166 16.20 -5.17 -9.45
C ARG A 166 15.27 -4.12 -10.06
N PRO A 167 15.83 -3.10 -10.75
CA PRO A 167 15.04 -2.19 -11.59
C PRO A 167 14.26 -2.97 -12.66
N VAL A 168 12.98 -2.59 -12.85
CA VAL A 168 12.08 -3.18 -13.84
C VAL A 168 11.51 -2.08 -14.74
N THR A 169 11.51 -2.32 -16.05
CA THR A 169 10.87 -1.44 -17.02
C THR A 169 9.76 -2.18 -17.74
N ILE A 170 8.55 -1.64 -17.70
CA ILE A 170 7.39 -2.17 -18.42
C ILE A 170 7.32 -1.50 -19.79
N GLY A 171 7.99 -2.10 -20.79
CA GLY A 171 8.11 -1.60 -22.16
C GLY A 171 6.87 -1.85 -23.03
N ARG A 172 5.66 -1.80 -22.46
CA ARG A 172 4.39 -1.97 -23.16
C ARG A 172 3.87 -0.63 -23.68
N GLY A 173 3.19 -0.65 -24.84
CA GLY A 173 2.60 0.56 -25.42
C GLY A 173 1.44 1.12 -24.59
N LYS A 174 1.14 2.41 -24.75
CA LYS A 174 0.14 3.15 -23.97
C LYS A 174 -1.24 2.50 -23.98
N ALA A 175 -1.73 2.07 -25.16
CA ALA A 175 -3.04 1.42 -25.27
C ALA A 175 -3.14 0.12 -24.42
N PHE A 176 -2.06 -0.69 -24.41
CA PHE A 176 -1.99 -1.89 -23.60
C PHE A 176 -2.05 -1.57 -22.10
N LEU A 177 -1.29 -0.58 -21.64
CA LEU A 177 -1.27 -0.14 -20.24
C LEU A 177 -2.62 0.45 -19.82
N THR A 178 -3.20 1.33 -20.66
CA THR A 178 -4.51 1.95 -20.38
C THR A 178 -5.63 0.91 -20.22
N ALA A 179 -5.66 -0.12 -21.05
CA ALA A 179 -6.64 -1.19 -20.91
C ALA A 179 -6.54 -1.95 -19.57
N ARG A 180 -5.36 -1.97 -18.95
CA ARG A 180 -5.10 -2.63 -17.68
C ARG A 180 -5.33 -1.75 -16.43
N LEU A 181 -5.72 -0.51 -16.65
CA LEU A 181 -6.16 0.37 -15.54
C LEU A 181 -7.58 0.05 -15.03
N ALA A 182 -8.35 -0.76 -15.77
CA ALA A 182 -9.72 -1.09 -15.41
C ALA A 182 -9.89 -1.66 -13.97
N PRO A 183 -9.02 -2.56 -13.46
CA PRO A 183 -9.10 -3.00 -12.07
C PRO A 183 -8.85 -1.89 -11.05
N PHE A 184 -7.91 -0.97 -11.32
CA PHE A 184 -7.66 0.19 -10.46
C PHE A 184 -8.84 1.16 -10.47
N GLN A 185 -9.42 1.43 -11.64
CA GLN A 185 -10.65 2.23 -11.73
C GLN A 185 -11.79 1.57 -10.95
N ALA A 186 -11.91 0.25 -11.01
CA ALA A 186 -12.92 -0.50 -10.27
C ALA A 186 -12.67 -0.43 -8.75
N ALA A 187 -11.39 -0.49 -8.30
CA ALA A 187 -11.02 -0.31 -6.90
C ALA A 187 -11.37 1.10 -6.40
N VAL A 188 -11.03 2.14 -7.16
CA VAL A 188 -11.38 3.53 -6.84
C VAL A 188 -12.91 3.71 -6.73
N SER A 189 -13.65 3.18 -7.70
CA SER A 189 -15.13 3.24 -7.70
C SER A 189 -15.77 2.43 -6.56
N ALA A 190 -15.09 1.39 -6.09
CA ALA A 190 -15.51 0.58 -4.94
C ALA A 190 -15.13 1.20 -3.58
N GLY A 191 -14.44 2.35 -3.57
CA GLY A 191 -14.07 3.07 -2.38
C GLY A 191 -12.77 2.58 -1.73
N ALA A 192 -11.80 2.08 -2.51
CA ALA A 192 -10.47 1.79 -1.97
C ALA A 192 -9.87 3.06 -1.36
N GLU A 193 -9.45 2.98 -0.11
CA GLU A 193 -8.91 4.13 0.64
C GLU A 193 -7.46 4.42 0.25
N LEU A 194 -6.72 3.38 -0.17
CA LEU A 194 -5.33 3.51 -0.58
C LEU A 194 -5.08 2.94 -1.98
N VAL A 195 -4.08 3.51 -2.65
CA VAL A 195 -3.45 2.93 -3.85
C VAL A 195 -1.94 2.88 -3.65
N MET A 196 -1.34 1.71 -3.86
CA MET A 196 0.11 1.55 -3.81
C MET A 196 0.73 1.69 -5.20
N MET A 197 1.76 2.53 -5.28
CA MET A 197 2.51 2.79 -6.51
C MET A 197 3.59 1.75 -6.75
N ALA A 198 3.74 1.31 -7.99
CA ALA A 198 4.82 0.41 -8.40
C ALA A 198 6.19 1.11 -8.41
N SER A 199 7.26 0.37 -8.10
CA SER A 199 8.66 0.80 -8.27
C SER A 199 9.21 0.60 -9.69
N ALA A 200 8.40 0.12 -10.63
CA ALA A 200 8.77 -0.06 -12.03
C ALA A 200 8.63 1.24 -12.84
N SER A 201 9.36 1.33 -13.96
CA SER A 201 9.26 2.42 -14.93
C SER A 201 8.34 2.07 -16.10
N TYR A 202 7.60 3.05 -16.62
CA TYR A 202 6.62 2.90 -17.71
C TYR A 202 6.84 3.96 -18.79
N PRO A 203 7.80 3.78 -19.74
CA PRO A 203 8.16 4.82 -20.70
C PRO A 203 7.02 5.29 -21.60
N ALA A 204 5.99 4.47 -21.82
CA ALA A 204 4.81 4.85 -22.59
C ALA A 204 3.82 5.77 -21.83
N LEU A 205 3.95 5.87 -20.49
CA LEU A 205 3.17 6.77 -19.63
C LEU A 205 4.00 7.97 -19.17
N ASP A 206 5.29 7.75 -18.89
CA ASP A 206 6.27 8.79 -18.59
C ASP A 206 7.56 8.55 -19.36
N PRO A 207 7.81 9.30 -20.46
CA PRO A 207 9.00 9.13 -21.31
C PRO A 207 10.33 9.38 -20.59
N SER A 208 10.33 9.99 -19.42
CA SER A 208 11.55 10.20 -18.62
C SER A 208 12.17 8.89 -18.14
N GLY A 209 11.40 7.78 -18.13
CA GLY A 209 11.83 6.50 -17.57
C GLY A 209 11.90 6.48 -16.04
N THR A 210 11.39 7.51 -15.38
CA THR A 210 11.28 7.58 -13.92
C THR A 210 10.36 6.46 -13.39
N PRO A 211 10.70 5.78 -12.28
CA PRO A 211 9.80 4.83 -11.61
C PRO A 211 8.45 5.46 -11.28
N ALA A 212 7.35 4.69 -11.41
CA ALA A 212 5.99 5.21 -11.28
C ALA A 212 5.75 5.98 -9.98
N LEU A 213 6.29 5.50 -8.86
CA LEU A 213 6.16 6.16 -7.55
C LEU A 213 6.89 7.51 -7.42
N LEU A 214 7.75 7.85 -8.39
CA LEU A 214 8.46 9.14 -8.47
C LEU A 214 7.98 10.01 -9.64
N SER A 215 6.96 9.55 -10.39
CA SER A 215 6.49 10.14 -11.63
C SER A 215 5.24 10.97 -11.41
N HIS A 216 5.33 12.29 -11.45
CA HIS A 216 4.17 13.19 -11.39
C HIS A 216 3.11 12.88 -12.49
N PRO A 217 3.48 12.61 -13.77
CA PRO A 217 2.52 12.18 -14.78
C PRO A 217 1.72 10.92 -14.41
N ILE A 218 2.33 9.97 -13.66
CA ILE A 218 1.66 8.73 -13.29
C ILE A 218 0.86 8.90 -11.99
N VAL A 219 1.45 9.52 -10.96
CA VAL A 219 0.78 9.68 -9.66
C VAL A 219 -0.31 10.76 -9.74
N THR A 220 0.04 11.95 -10.20
CA THR A 220 -0.87 13.10 -10.16
C THR A 220 -1.79 13.14 -11.37
N ASP A 221 -1.25 13.12 -12.60
CA ASP A 221 -2.09 13.34 -13.78
C ASP A 221 -2.95 12.11 -14.11
N LEU A 222 -2.36 10.90 -14.01
CA LEU A 222 -3.09 9.67 -14.34
C LEU A 222 -3.94 9.17 -13.18
N LEU A 223 -3.36 8.90 -12.00
CA LEU A 223 -4.12 8.31 -10.88
C LEU A 223 -5.09 9.31 -10.27
N ARG A 224 -4.61 10.50 -9.87
CA ARG A 224 -5.49 11.49 -9.23
C ARG A 224 -6.37 12.20 -10.24
N GLY A 225 -5.79 12.68 -11.37
CA GLY A 225 -6.51 13.47 -12.37
C GLY A 225 -7.44 12.63 -13.24
N THR A 226 -6.94 11.56 -13.88
CA THR A 226 -7.72 10.78 -14.85
C THR A 226 -8.62 9.74 -14.20
N LEU A 227 -8.12 8.98 -13.20
CA LEU A 227 -8.92 7.99 -12.49
C LEU A 227 -9.74 8.60 -11.33
N GLY A 228 -9.50 9.85 -10.96
CA GLY A 228 -10.23 10.56 -9.92
C GLY A 228 -9.93 10.08 -8.50
N PHE A 229 -8.75 9.52 -8.23
CA PHE A 229 -8.42 9.01 -6.91
C PHE A 229 -8.10 10.12 -5.92
N GLY A 230 -8.97 10.30 -4.93
CA GLY A 230 -8.82 11.30 -3.85
C GLY A 230 -8.22 10.76 -2.55
N GLY A 231 -8.01 9.45 -2.43
CA GLY A 231 -7.50 8.79 -1.23
C GLY A 231 -5.98 8.88 -1.06
N VAL A 232 -5.46 8.05 -0.17
CA VAL A 232 -4.03 8.02 0.20
C VAL A 232 -3.22 7.22 -0.83
N VAL A 233 -2.18 7.83 -1.38
CA VAL A 233 -1.20 7.15 -2.22
C VAL A 233 -0.01 6.72 -1.38
N VAL A 234 0.30 5.43 -1.39
CA VAL A 234 1.45 4.85 -0.69
C VAL A 234 2.47 4.34 -1.70
N THR A 235 3.75 4.45 -1.40
CA THR A 235 4.80 3.81 -2.22
C THR A 235 4.83 2.31 -1.98
N ASP A 236 5.30 1.55 -2.98
CA ASP A 236 5.98 0.28 -2.70
C ASP A 236 7.26 0.55 -1.88
N ALA A 237 7.90 -0.49 -1.34
CA ALA A 237 9.04 -0.30 -0.45
C ALA A 237 10.18 0.50 -1.11
N LEU A 238 10.59 1.60 -0.47
CA LEU A 238 11.59 2.53 -1.02
C LEU A 238 13.03 2.06 -0.87
N ASP A 239 13.29 1.14 0.03
CA ASP A 239 14.62 0.59 0.29
C ASP A 239 14.95 -0.66 -0.55
N THR A 240 14.25 -0.82 -1.69
CA THR A 240 14.47 -1.91 -2.64
C THR A 240 15.62 -1.63 -3.62
N PRO A 241 16.27 -2.69 -4.16
CA PRO A 241 17.25 -2.58 -5.23
C PRO A 241 16.77 -1.79 -6.47
N ALA A 242 15.47 -1.81 -6.77
CA ALA A 242 14.93 -1.08 -7.91
C ALA A 242 15.19 0.45 -7.86
N LEU A 243 15.31 1.00 -6.66
CA LEU A 243 15.44 2.46 -6.45
C LEU A 243 16.85 2.93 -6.06
N ARG A 244 17.83 2.03 -5.92
CA ARG A 244 19.20 2.37 -5.43
C ARG A 244 19.91 3.45 -6.26
N SER A 245 19.62 3.54 -7.54
CA SER A 245 20.23 4.54 -8.44
C SER A 245 19.45 5.85 -8.51
N GLN A 246 18.30 5.94 -7.85
CA GLN A 246 17.47 7.14 -7.88
C GLN A 246 17.93 8.13 -6.80
N PRO A 247 18.22 9.38 -7.16
CA PRO A 247 18.53 10.41 -6.17
C PRO A 247 17.26 10.90 -5.49
N ASP A 248 17.38 11.34 -4.25
CA ASP A 248 16.33 12.05 -3.49
C ASP A 248 14.94 11.40 -3.59
N VAL A 249 14.89 10.08 -3.35
CA VAL A 249 13.65 9.31 -3.47
C VAL A 249 12.52 9.87 -2.60
N PRO A 250 12.71 10.21 -1.30
CA PRO A 250 11.64 10.72 -0.45
C PRO A 250 11.02 12.02 -0.96
N GLY A 251 11.86 13.03 -1.25
CA GLY A 251 11.38 14.34 -1.72
C GLY A 251 10.69 14.24 -3.08
N ARG A 252 11.23 13.45 -4.00
CA ARG A 252 10.63 13.21 -5.33
C ARG A 252 9.31 12.46 -5.26
N ALA A 253 9.16 11.48 -4.37
CA ALA A 253 7.89 10.78 -4.19
C ALA A 253 6.79 11.74 -3.70
N VAL A 254 7.09 12.57 -2.69
CA VAL A 254 6.17 13.61 -2.20
C VAL A 254 5.83 14.60 -3.31
N ALA A 255 6.83 15.10 -4.04
CA ALA A 255 6.61 16.03 -5.16
C ALA A 255 5.81 15.40 -6.32
N ALA A 256 5.86 14.07 -6.49
CA ALA A 256 5.01 13.36 -7.43
C ALA A 256 3.55 13.23 -6.98
N GLY A 257 3.23 13.48 -5.71
CA GLY A 257 1.89 13.41 -5.14
C GLY A 257 1.62 12.17 -4.28
N VAL A 258 2.69 11.49 -3.80
CA VAL A 258 2.59 10.36 -2.85
C VAL A 258 2.44 10.90 -1.42
N ASP A 259 1.66 10.21 -0.59
CA ASP A 259 1.32 10.61 0.78
C ASP A 259 2.04 9.80 1.86
N LEU A 260 2.23 8.50 1.63
CA LEU A 260 2.91 7.60 2.56
C LEU A 260 4.16 6.98 1.90
N LEU A 261 5.28 7.08 2.60
CA LEU A 261 6.55 6.52 2.19
C LEU A 261 6.80 5.21 2.96
N LEU A 262 6.69 4.08 2.27
CA LEU A 262 6.86 2.76 2.87
C LEU A 262 8.32 2.31 2.80
N TYR A 263 8.82 1.75 3.89
CA TYR A 263 10.14 1.13 4.00
C TYR A 263 10.02 -0.25 4.66
N ALA A 264 10.77 -1.21 4.16
CA ALA A 264 10.83 -2.55 4.75
C ALA A 264 11.75 -2.60 6.00
N HIS A 265 12.69 -1.67 6.14
CA HIS A 265 13.68 -1.65 7.22
C HIS A 265 13.72 -0.30 7.94
N GLU A 266 13.97 -0.34 9.26
CA GLU A 266 13.98 0.84 10.14
C GLU A 266 15.08 1.85 9.77
N GLY A 267 16.31 1.39 9.53
CA GLY A 267 17.43 2.29 9.22
C GLY A 267 17.19 3.16 7.97
N PRO A 268 16.83 2.59 6.82
CA PRO A 268 16.40 3.36 5.65
C PRO A 268 15.22 4.31 5.93
N ALA A 269 14.24 3.89 6.73
CA ALA A 269 13.11 4.74 7.11
C ALA A 269 13.56 5.96 7.92
N GLU A 270 14.52 5.81 8.84
CA GLU A 270 15.10 6.92 9.61
C GLU A 270 15.82 7.93 8.71
N LEU A 271 16.59 7.40 7.76
CA LEU A 271 17.28 8.23 6.78
C LEU A 271 16.31 8.99 5.90
N GLY A 272 15.27 8.32 5.41
CA GLY A 272 14.20 8.91 4.60
C GLY A 272 13.44 10.00 5.35
N PHE A 273 13.05 9.75 6.61
CA PHE A 273 12.42 10.75 7.47
C PHE A 273 13.32 11.99 7.66
N SER A 274 14.60 11.76 7.99
CA SER A 274 15.55 12.84 8.19
C SER A 274 15.80 13.67 6.92
N GLN A 275 15.81 13.01 5.75
CA GLN A 275 15.90 13.66 4.44
C GLN A 275 14.68 14.55 4.23
N LEU A 276 13.46 13.99 4.36
CA LEU A 276 12.23 14.72 4.12
C LEU A 276 12.06 15.93 5.05
N VAL A 277 12.49 15.83 6.31
CA VAL A 277 12.53 16.98 7.25
C VAL A 277 13.47 18.08 6.74
N ARG A 278 14.63 17.74 6.17
CA ARG A 278 15.53 18.73 5.55
C ARG A 278 14.89 19.39 4.34
N ASP A 279 14.29 18.61 3.46
CA ASP A 279 13.64 19.08 2.24
C ASP A 279 12.45 20.00 2.55
N ALA A 280 11.64 19.65 3.56
CA ALA A 280 10.56 20.49 4.03
C ALA A 280 11.03 21.83 4.62
N LYS A 281 12.20 21.86 5.30
CA LYS A 281 12.80 23.10 5.78
C LYS A 281 13.28 23.98 4.63
N ALA A 282 13.80 23.37 3.57
CA ALA A 282 14.40 24.07 2.42
C ALA A 282 13.36 24.50 1.37
N SER A 283 12.24 23.78 1.19
CA SER A 283 11.29 23.98 0.10
C SER A 283 9.87 24.28 0.59
N ALA A 284 9.32 25.43 0.17
CA ALA A 284 7.91 25.76 0.41
C ALA A 284 6.96 24.82 -0.39
N ALA A 285 7.37 24.36 -1.57
CA ALA A 285 6.60 23.41 -2.37
C ALA A 285 6.45 22.07 -1.63
N ILE A 286 7.53 21.49 -1.14
CA ILE A 286 7.48 20.24 -0.35
C ILE A 286 6.58 20.41 0.89
N ARG A 287 6.64 21.56 1.58
CA ARG A 287 5.72 21.82 2.70
C ARG A 287 4.25 21.85 2.28
N ALA A 288 3.94 22.42 1.11
CA ALA A 288 2.58 22.44 0.58
C ALA A 288 2.10 21.02 0.21
N ASP A 289 2.96 20.22 -0.42
CA ASP A 289 2.65 18.83 -0.78
C ASP A 289 2.42 17.98 0.48
N LEU A 290 3.27 18.13 1.51
CA LEU A 290 3.09 17.46 2.81
C LEU A 290 1.80 17.89 3.52
N ALA A 291 1.41 19.17 3.44
CA ALA A 291 0.15 19.65 4.00
C ALA A 291 -1.06 19.03 3.27
N ALA A 292 -1.00 18.88 1.94
CA ALA A 292 -2.02 18.20 1.18
C ALA A 292 -2.10 16.71 1.50
N SER A 293 -0.95 16.05 1.73
CA SER A 293 -0.87 14.66 2.17
C SER A 293 -1.48 14.48 3.57
N ALA A 294 -1.19 15.39 4.51
CA ALA A 294 -1.77 15.35 5.84
C ALA A 294 -3.31 15.38 5.79
N GLN A 295 -3.92 16.22 4.95
CA GLN A 295 -5.37 16.26 4.80
C GLN A 295 -5.97 14.93 4.32
N ARG A 296 -5.28 14.20 3.43
CA ARG A 296 -5.73 12.88 2.98
C ARG A 296 -5.55 11.81 4.05
N LEU A 297 -4.50 11.91 4.84
CA LEU A 297 -4.28 11.03 6.01
C LEU A 297 -5.32 11.28 7.09
N ASP A 298 -5.63 12.54 7.40
CA ASP A 298 -6.71 12.90 8.34
C ASP A 298 -8.07 12.33 7.89
N ALA A 299 -8.35 12.36 6.57
CA ALA A 299 -9.56 11.77 6.01
C ALA A 299 -9.58 10.24 6.15
N LEU A 300 -8.44 9.56 5.94
CA LEU A 300 -8.30 8.13 6.15
C LEU A 300 -8.49 7.76 7.63
N GLU A 301 -7.89 8.50 8.54
CA GLU A 301 -8.04 8.29 9.99
C GLU A 301 -9.48 8.50 10.45
N ALA A 302 -10.16 9.53 9.94
CA ALA A 302 -11.57 9.76 10.21
C ALA A 302 -12.45 8.61 9.67
N TRP A 303 -12.14 8.09 8.48
CA TRP A 303 -12.83 6.93 7.92
C TRP A 303 -12.63 5.70 8.81
N LEU A 304 -11.38 5.40 9.21
CA LEU A 304 -11.05 4.28 10.10
C LEU A 304 -11.81 4.40 11.43
N ALA A 305 -11.80 5.57 12.05
CA ALA A 305 -12.51 5.80 13.32
C ALA A 305 -14.02 5.55 13.18
N ALA A 306 -14.63 5.97 12.06
CA ALA A 306 -16.05 5.75 11.78
C ALA A 306 -16.41 4.27 11.53
N HIS A 307 -15.43 3.44 11.15
CA HIS A 307 -15.61 2.02 10.83
C HIS A 307 -15.03 1.07 11.91
N GLY A 308 -14.77 1.58 13.11
CA GLY A 308 -14.30 0.77 14.27
C GLY A 308 -12.81 0.48 14.26
N GLY A 309 -12.03 1.27 13.52
CA GLY A 309 -10.57 1.26 13.58
C GLY A 309 -10.03 1.77 14.93
N PRO A 310 -8.70 1.73 15.11
CA PRO A 310 -8.07 2.13 16.36
C PRO A 310 -8.35 3.62 16.66
N VAL A 311 -8.73 3.88 17.91
CA VAL A 311 -8.91 5.23 18.43
C VAL A 311 -8.08 5.37 19.71
N CYS A 312 -7.51 6.55 19.93
CA CYS A 312 -6.86 6.84 21.19
C CYS A 312 -7.93 7.30 22.19
N ASN A 313 -8.18 6.47 23.19
CA ASN A 313 -9.03 6.90 24.31
C ASN A 313 -8.26 7.90 25.15
N PRO A 314 -8.89 9.02 25.57
CA PRO A 314 -8.27 10.04 26.43
C PRO A 314 -7.86 9.52 27.79
#